data_78c33e36e7a1ccddd89d1946af33c8d2
#
_entry.id   78c33e36e7a1ccddd89d1946af33c8d2
#
_cell.length_a   1.000
_cell.length_b   1.000
_cell.length_c   1.000
_cell.angle_alpha   90.00
_cell.angle_beta   90.00
_cell.angle_gamma   90.00
#
_symmetry.space_group_name_H-M   'P 1'
#
loop_
_entity.id
_entity.type
_entity.pdbx_description
1 polymer ?
#
loop_
_entity_poly.entity_id
_entity_poly.type
_entity_poly.pdbx_seq_one_letter_code
_entity_poly.pdbx_strand_id
1 'polypeptide(L)'
;MVNQCRNCGHFFQSTPNPRRPRLFCSDRCRKAWSRKHQIPQVLKSLPRWVRAVGKRPIQCDGSPASSTDPDTWASYSEVMRSKAGDGYGIMLGDGLACWDFDHVDPADPPAQAVELLSEAIYAEVSTSGHGLHVFVRSSEPSFRRDGVEFYSHSRFIRMTGRRWPK
;
A
#
# COMPACT_ATOMS: atom_id res chain seq x y z
N MET A 1 9.91 14.07 27.07
CA MET A 1 10.50 13.40 25.89
C MET A 1 10.27 14.28 24.68
N VAL A 2 11.32 14.56 23.91
CA VAL A 2 11.21 15.29 22.64
C VAL A 2 10.96 14.29 21.52
N ASN A 3 9.93 14.49 20.70
CA ASN A 3 9.57 13.66 19.57
C ASN A 3 9.55 14.48 18.29
N GLN A 4 9.78 13.83 17.15
CA GLN A 4 9.62 14.46 15.84
C GLN A 4 8.26 14.11 15.25
N CYS A 5 7.52 15.12 14.77
CA CYS A 5 6.21 14.93 14.17
C CYS A 5 6.32 14.23 12.81
N ARG A 6 5.67 13.09 12.64
CA ARG A 6 5.69 12.33 11.37
C ARG A 6 5.11 13.07 10.17
N ASN A 7 4.25 14.08 10.39
CA ASN A 7 3.65 14.83 9.29
C ASN A 7 4.44 16.07 8.86
N CYS A 8 4.96 16.86 9.79
CA CYS A 8 5.61 18.14 9.49
C CYS A 8 7.09 18.21 9.89
N GLY A 9 7.66 17.14 10.45
CA GLY A 9 9.04 17.10 10.89
C GLY A 9 9.35 17.93 12.16
N HIS A 10 8.42 18.73 12.65
CA HIS A 10 8.65 19.62 13.80
C HIS A 10 8.88 18.82 15.08
N PHE A 11 9.84 19.24 15.89
CA PHE A 11 10.06 18.65 17.21
C PHE A 11 9.04 19.19 18.21
N PHE A 12 8.48 18.32 19.04
CA PHE A 12 7.50 18.69 20.05
C PHE A 12 7.69 17.88 21.34
N GLN A 13 7.27 18.47 22.45
CA GLN A 13 7.29 17.78 23.74
C GLN A 13 6.03 16.94 23.94
N SER A 14 6.21 15.76 24.51
CA SER A 14 5.09 14.91 24.95
C SER A 14 5.41 14.20 26.25
N THR A 15 4.38 13.92 27.04
CA THR A 15 4.50 13.02 28.18
C THR A 15 4.80 11.60 27.68
N PRO A 16 5.75 10.88 28.31
CA PRO A 16 6.06 9.52 27.96
C PRO A 16 4.83 8.61 28.15
N ASN A 17 4.40 7.93 27.10
CA ASN A 17 3.41 6.86 27.18
C ASN A 17 3.90 5.69 26.34
N PRO A 18 4.50 4.63 26.94
CA PRO A 18 5.06 3.51 26.21
C PRO A 18 4.01 2.70 25.43
N ARG A 19 2.74 2.71 25.89
CA ARG A 19 1.64 2.00 25.20
C ARG A 19 1.07 2.76 24.01
N ARG A 20 1.21 4.11 23.98
CA ARG A 20 0.70 4.99 22.91
C ARG A 20 1.62 6.19 22.71
N PRO A 21 2.78 6.01 22.06
CA PRO A 21 3.68 7.13 21.79
C PRO A 21 2.98 8.18 20.93
N ARG A 22 3.15 9.45 21.27
CA ARG A 22 2.63 10.56 20.49
C ARG A 22 3.49 10.76 19.24
N LEU A 23 2.92 10.53 18.06
CA LEU A 23 3.60 10.57 16.76
C LEU A 23 3.42 11.90 16.02
N PHE A 24 2.51 12.76 16.49
CA PHE A 24 2.15 14.01 15.83
C PHE A 24 2.10 15.17 16.83
N CYS A 25 2.60 16.34 16.40
CA CYS A 25 2.59 17.54 17.25
C CYS A 25 1.18 18.07 17.54
N SER A 26 0.22 17.79 16.65
CA SER A 26 -1.17 18.24 16.76
C SER A 26 -2.15 17.29 16.08
N ASP A 27 -3.43 17.42 16.40
CA ASP A 27 -4.52 16.71 15.69
C ASP A 27 -4.61 17.11 14.21
N ARG A 28 -4.29 18.35 13.87
CA ARG A 28 -4.18 18.81 12.48
C ARG A 28 -3.13 17.99 11.73
N CYS A 29 -1.96 17.79 12.30
CA CYS A 29 -0.90 16.96 11.70
C CYS A 29 -1.31 15.50 11.61
N ARG A 30 -1.97 14.95 12.63
CA ARG A 30 -2.50 13.58 12.61
C ARG A 30 -3.54 13.39 11.49
N LYS A 31 -4.50 14.29 11.36
CA LYS A 31 -5.52 14.26 10.29
C LYS A 31 -4.89 14.45 8.91
N ALA A 32 -3.91 15.35 8.76
CA ALA A 32 -3.20 15.55 7.49
C ALA A 32 -2.39 14.32 7.09
N TRP A 33 -1.67 13.72 8.03
CA TRP A 33 -0.97 12.45 7.81
C TRP A 33 -1.92 11.34 7.38
N SER A 34 -3.02 11.16 8.13
CA SER A 34 -4.03 10.15 7.81
C SER A 34 -4.57 10.32 6.38
N ARG A 35 -4.91 11.56 5.98
CA ARG A 35 -5.39 11.83 4.61
C ARG A 35 -4.34 11.51 3.53
N LYS A 36 -3.07 11.85 3.78
CA LYS A 36 -1.97 11.57 2.84
C LYS A 36 -1.65 10.08 2.69
N HIS A 37 -1.93 9.28 3.73
CA HIS A 37 -1.60 7.85 3.77
C HIS A 37 -2.84 6.96 3.64
N GLN A 38 -4.00 7.52 3.28
CA GLN A 38 -5.19 6.72 3.05
C GLN A 38 -5.18 6.05 1.68
N ILE A 39 -5.42 4.75 1.69
CA ILE A 39 -5.83 4.01 0.50
C ILE A 39 -7.17 4.58 0.03
N PRO A 40 -7.34 4.90 -1.29
CA PRO A 40 -8.58 5.46 -1.81
C PRO A 40 -9.79 4.55 -1.61
N GLN A 41 -10.97 5.16 -1.47
CA GLN A 41 -12.21 4.41 -1.29
C GLN A 41 -12.50 3.49 -2.48
N VAL A 42 -12.14 3.89 -3.70
CA VAL A 42 -12.30 3.06 -4.89
C VAL A 42 -11.58 1.71 -4.79
N LEU A 43 -10.40 1.66 -4.16
CA LEU A 43 -9.71 0.39 -3.89
C LEU A 43 -10.33 -0.35 -2.70
N LYS A 44 -10.69 0.37 -1.62
CA LYS A 44 -11.31 -0.25 -0.44
C LYS A 44 -12.65 -0.92 -0.72
N SER A 45 -13.39 -0.43 -1.71
CA SER A 45 -14.69 -1.01 -2.09
C SER A 45 -14.57 -2.31 -2.90
N LEU A 46 -13.39 -2.66 -3.39
CA LEU A 46 -13.19 -3.90 -4.12
C LEU A 46 -13.14 -5.10 -3.14
N PRO A 47 -13.85 -6.20 -3.42
CA PRO A 47 -13.80 -7.41 -2.60
C PRO A 47 -12.59 -8.29 -2.99
N ARG A 48 -11.38 -7.72 -2.98
CA ARG A 48 -10.15 -8.35 -3.50
C ARG A 48 -9.00 -8.31 -2.53
N TRP A 49 -9.31 -8.12 -1.25
CA TRP A 49 -8.30 -7.94 -0.22
C TRP A 49 -7.96 -9.26 0.46
N VAL A 50 -6.71 -9.39 0.86
CA VAL A 50 -6.23 -10.55 1.61
C VAL A 50 -5.22 -10.11 2.67
N ARG A 51 -5.01 -10.97 3.67
CA ARG A 51 -3.88 -10.85 4.59
C ARG A 51 -2.60 -11.34 3.92
N ALA A 52 -1.46 -11.13 4.55
CA ALA A 52 -0.18 -11.60 4.05
C ALA A 52 0.76 -12.07 5.16
N VAL A 53 1.64 -13.02 4.82
CA VAL A 53 2.85 -13.37 5.57
C VAL A 53 4.04 -13.19 4.63
N GLY A 54 4.87 -12.18 4.88
CA GLY A 54 5.90 -11.79 3.92
C GLY A 54 5.27 -11.41 2.58
N LYS A 55 5.71 -12.06 1.50
CA LYS A 55 5.16 -11.86 0.14
C LYS A 55 4.04 -12.85 -0.22
N ARG A 56 3.61 -13.72 0.70
CA ARG A 56 2.59 -14.73 0.42
C ARG A 56 1.20 -14.25 0.87
N PRO A 57 0.17 -14.30 0.00
CA PRO A 57 -1.19 -13.99 0.38
C PRO A 57 -1.78 -15.12 1.25
N ILE A 58 -2.55 -14.72 2.25
CA ILE A 58 -3.33 -15.61 3.12
C ILE A 58 -4.72 -15.04 3.35
N GLN A 59 -5.68 -15.88 3.69
CA GLN A 59 -7.03 -15.50 4.07
C GLN A 59 -7.07 -14.84 5.47
N CYS A 60 -8.23 -14.37 5.88
CA CYS A 60 -8.42 -13.72 7.18
C CYS A 60 -8.26 -14.68 8.37
N ASP A 61 -8.37 -15.99 8.16
CA ASP A 61 -8.17 -17.06 9.15
C ASP A 61 -6.73 -17.60 9.19
N GLY A 62 -5.88 -17.17 8.22
CA GLY A 62 -4.49 -17.60 8.10
C GLY A 62 -4.25 -18.72 7.08
N SER A 63 -5.29 -19.31 6.50
CA SER A 63 -5.16 -20.30 5.42
C SER A 63 -4.63 -19.66 4.13
N PRO A 64 -4.03 -20.42 3.19
CA PRO A 64 -3.54 -19.87 1.92
C PRO A 64 -4.63 -19.19 1.11
N ALA A 65 -4.29 -18.06 0.46
CA ALA A 65 -5.15 -17.39 -0.52
C ALA A 65 -4.57 -17.53 -1.92
N SER A 66 -5.43 -17.67 -2.93
CA SER A 66 -5.07 -17.77 -4.34
C SER A 66 -5.26 -16.44 -5.06
N SER A 67 -4.34 -16.08 -5.96
CA SER A 67 -4.49 -14.89 -6.81
C SER A 67 -5.47 -15.08 -7.98
N THR A 68 -6.01 -16.28 -8.15
CA THR A 68 -6.96 -16.63 -9.21
C THR A 68 -8.29 -17.16 -8.68
N ASP A 69 -8.45 -17.29 -7.37
CA ASP A 69 -9.67 -17.80 -6.73
C ASP A 69 -10.30 -16.72 -5.83
N PRO A 70 -11.37 -16.04 -6.31
CA PRO A 70 -12.04 -14.97 -5.56
C PRO A 70 -12.67 -15.43 -4.23
N ASP A 71 -12.99 -16.72 -4.07
CA ASP A 71 -13.57 -17.23 -2.82
C ASP A 71 -12.56 -17.17 -1.66
N THR A 72 -11.28 -17.00 -1.95
CA THR A 72 -10.22 -16.83 -0.95
C THR A 72 -9.97 -15.36 -0.56
N TRP A 73 -10.70 -14.41 -1.15
CA TRP A 73 -10.54 -12.99 -0.92
C TRP A 73 -11.59 -12.46 0.06
N ALA A 74 -11.38 -11.26 0.55
CA ALA A 74 -12.27 -10.63 1.53
C ALA A 74 -12.46 -9.13 1.23
N SER A 75 -13.36 -8.49 1.95
CA SER A 75 -13.47 -7.04 1.95
C SER A 75 -12.29 -6.39 2.69
N TYR A 76 -11.99 -5.14 2.36
CA TYR A 76 -10.98 -4.36 3.08
C TYR A 76 -11.21 -4.32 4.59
N SER A 77 -12.48 -4.18 5.01
CA SER A 77 -12.83 -4.10 6.43
C SER A 77 -12.59 -5.41 7.19
N GLU A 78 -12.81 -6.56 6.58
CA GLU A 78 -12.52 -7.87 7.17
C GLU A 78 -11.02 -8.08 7.32
N VAL A 79 -10.25 -7.78 6.27
CA VAL A 79 -8.79 -7.87 6.29
C VAL A 79 -8.18 -6.96 7.35
N MET A 80 -8.71 -5.73 7.55
CA MET A 80 -8.22 -4.82 8.58
C MET A 80 -8.60 -5.24 10.01
N ARG A 81 -9.66 -6.04 10.21
CA ARG A 81 -10.03 -6.62 11.51
C ARG A 81 -9.24 -7.88 11.85
N SER A 82 -8.84 -8.64 10.83
CA SER A 82 -8.06 -9.85 11.00
C SER A 82 -6.70 -9.58 11.64
N LYS A 83 -6.22 -10.52 12.44
CA LYS A 83 -4.89 -10.53 13.06
C LYS A 83 -3.93 -11.52 12.39
N ALA A 84 -4.39 -12.24 11.37
CA ALA A 84 -3.56 -13.20 10.66
C ALA A 84 -2.41 -12.50 9.92
N GLY A 85 -1.23 -13.13 9.95
CA GLY A 85 -0.04 -12.66 9.24
C GLY A 85 0.53 -11.33 9.75
N ASP A 86 1.38 -10.74 8.92
CA ASP A 86 2.15 -9.52 9.22
C ASP A 86 1.84 -8.33 8.29
N GLY A 87 0.88 -8.51 7.38
CA GLY A 87 0.50 -7.49 6.42
C GLY A 87 -0.79 -7.78 5.68
N TYR A 88 -1.01 -7.02 4.61
CA TYR A 88 -2.17 -7.14 3.74
C TYR A 88 -1.83 -6.70 2.32
N GLY A 89 -2.73 -6.99 1.39
CA GLY A 89 -2.62 -6.53 0.02
C GLY A 89 -3.87 -6.79 -0.79
N ILE A 90 -3.76 -6.60 -2.09
CA ILE A 90 -4.88 -6.66 -3.02
C ILE A 90 -4.56 -7.58 -4.20
N MET A 91 -5.56 -8.28 -4.71
CA MET A 91 -5.47 -9.09 -5.92
C MET A 91 -5.80 -8.25 -7.15
N LEU A 92 -4.97 -8.35 -8.19
CA LEU A 92 -5.17 -7.65 -9.46
C LEU A 92 -6.15 -8.39 -10.36
N GLY A 93 -6.80 -7.65 -11.24
CA GLY A 93 -7.78 -8.14 -12.21
C GLY A 93 -9.00 -7.23 -12.31
N ASP A 94 -9.91 -7.54 -13.25
CA ASP A 94 -11.13 -6.78 -13.54
C ASP A 94 -10.87 -5.28 -13.75
N GLY A 95 -9.81 -4.98 -14.52
CA GLY A 95 -9.40 -3.63 -14.84
C GLY A 95 -8.54 -2.95 -13.75
N LEU A 96 -8.23 -3.60 -12.63
CA LEU A 96 -7.22 -3.13 -11.69
C LEU A 96 -5.86 -3.71 -12.06
N ALA A 97 -4.92 -2.84 -12.35
CA ALA A 97 -3.55 -3.18 -12.69
C ALA A 97 -2.55 -2.42 -11.79
N CYS A 98 -1.31 -2.88 -11.78
CA CYS A 98 -0.23 -2.27 -11.01
C CYS A 98 1.08 -2.30 -11.80
N TRP A 99 1.74 -1.14 -11.85
CA TRP A 99 3.15 -1.03 -12.19
C TRP A 99 3.97 -1.23 -10.92
N ASP A 100 4.91 -2.14 -10.97
CA ASP A 100 5.83 -2.48 -9.89
C ASP A 100 7.25 -2.11 -10.31
N PHE A 101 7.79 -1.09 -9.65
CA PHE A 101 9.14 -0.59 -9.87
C PHE A 101 10.04 -1.10 -8.75
N ASP A 102 10.84 -2.10 -9.03
CA ASP A 102 11.80 -2.65 -8.08
C ASP A 102 13.13 -1.86 -8.11
N HIS A 103 13.82 -1.84 -6.96
CA HIS A 103 15.15 -1.23 -6.81
C HIS A 103 15.24 0.26 -7.18
N VAL A 104 14.18 1.03 -6.93
CA VAL A 104 14.15 2.47 -7.13
C VAL A 104 14.13 3.23 -5.81
N ASP A 105 14.76 4.42 -5.79
CA ASP A 105 14.63 5.34 -4.68
C ASP A 105 13.33 6.15 -4.84
N PRO A 106 12.37 6.06 -3.89
CA PRO A 106 11.17 6.87 -3.95
C PRO A 106 11.39 8.39 -3.88
N ALA A 107 12.58 8.84 -3.46
CA ALA A 107 12.96 10.26 -3.46
C ALA A 107 13.55 10.73 -4.80
N ASP A 108 14.08 9.78 -5.60
CA ASP A 108 14.58 10.02 -6.96
C ASP A 108 14.00 8.97 -7.92
N PRO A 109 12.69 9.03 -8.21
CA PRO A 109 11.98 8.02 -8.97
C PRO A 109 12.29 8.13 -10.48
N PRO A 110 12.16 7.02 -11.22
CA PRO A 110 12.27 7.07 -12.69
C PRO A 110 11.15 7.93 -13.29
N ALA A 111 11.46 8.64 -14.39
CA ALA A 111 10.51 9.54 -15.06
C ALA A 111 9.17 8.86 -15.38
N GLN A 112 9.20 7.60 -15.83
CA GLN A 112 8.00 6.82 -16.11
C GLN A 112 7.08 6.68 -14.89
N ALA A 113 7.61 6.48 -13.67
CA ALA A 113 6.79 6.41 -12.48
C ALA A 113 6.09 7.73 -12.17
N VAL A 114 6.75 8.87 -12.45
CA VAL A 114 6.18 10.21 -12.27
C VAL A 114 5.08 10.47 -13.32
N GLU A 115 5.29 10.11 -14.57
CA GLU A 115 4.32 10.27 -15.66
C GLU A 115 3.02 9.49 -15.37
N LEU A 116 3.14 8.27 -14.85
CA LEU A 116 2.00 7.43 -14.49
C LEU A 116 1.12 8.02 -13.38
N LEU A 117 1.61 9.00 -12.59
CA LEU A 117 0.79 9.61 -11.53
C LEU A 117 -0.44 10.33 -12.05
N SER A 118 -0.44 10.80 -13.31
CA SER A 118 -1.59 11.45 -13.94
C SER A 118 -2.78 10.49 -14.12
N GLU A 119 -2.52 9.19 -14.26
CA GLU A 119 -3.51 8.13 -14.46
C GLU A 119 -3.69 7.24 -13.23
N ALA A 120 -2.86 7.45 -12.20
CA ALA A 120 -2.83 6.58 -11.03
C ALA A 120 -4.09 6.71 -10.18
N ILE A 121 -4.72 5.58 -9.88
CA ILE A 121 -5.73 5.47 -8.83
C ILE A 121 -5.08 5.70 -7.47
N TYR A 122 -3.88 5.13 -7.29
CA TYR A 122 -3.11 5.18 -6.06
C TYR A 122 -1.67 4.81 -6.35
N ALA A 123 -0.75 5.43 -5.64
CA ALA A 123 0.65 5.03 -5.66
C ALA A 123 1.22 4.98 -4.23
N GLU A 124 2.11 4.03 -3.99
CA GLU A 124 2.74 3.84 -2.69
C GLU A 124 4.19 3.37 -2.79
N VAL A 125 4.92 3.57 -1.70
CA VAL A 125 6.25 2.97 -1.53
C VAL A 125 6.08 1.51 -1.15
N SER A 126 6.82 0.62 -1.81
CA SER A 126 6.80 -0.83 -1.56
C SER A 126 7.29 -1.21 -0.15
N THR A 127 7.14 -2.46 0.22
CA THR A 127 7.50 -2.95 1.57
C THR A 127 8.99 -2.80 1.89
N SER A 128 9.85 -2.99 0.89
CA SER A 128 11.31 -2.84 1.06
C SER A 128 11.74 -1.40 1.34
N GLY A 129 10.93 -0.41 0.92
CA GLY A 129 11.30 1.00 0.94
C GLY A 129 12.07 1.45 -0.31
N HIS A 130 12.46 0.51 -1.16
CA HIS A 130 13.24 0.70 -2.38
C HIS A 130 12.45 0.20 -3.59
N GLY A 131 11.23 0.65 -3.74
CA GLY A 131 10.34 0.34 -4.85
C GLY A 131 9.04 1.12 -4.76
N LEU A 132 8.30 1.14 -5.88
CA LEU A 132 7.04 1.85 -6.00
C LEU A 132 5.99 0.93 -6.64
N HIS A 133 4.78 0.96 -6.08
CA HIS A 133 3.60 0.39 -6.70
C HIS A 133 2.72 1.53 -7.20
N VAL A 134 2.40 1.54 -8.50
CA VAL A 134 1.48 2.52 -9.10
C VAL A 134 0.27 1.78 -9.64
N PHE A 135 -0.85 1.91 -8.94
CA PHE A 135 -2.12 1.27 -9.32
C PHE A 135 -2.86 2.12 -10.35
N VAL A 136 -3.26 1.50 -11.45
CA VAL A 136 -3.96 2.13 -12.57
C VAL A 136 -5.18 1.30 -12.99
N ARG A 137 -6.02 1.88 -13.86
CA ARG A 137 -7.01 1.09 -14.61
C ARG A 137 -6.43 0.66 -15.93
N SER A 138 -6.30 -0.65 -16.11
CA SER A 138 -5.86 -1.24 -17.37
C SER A 138 -6.24 -2.72 -17.47
N SER A 139 -6.43 -3.18 -18.68
CA SER A 139 -6.60 -4.61 -19.04
C SER A 139 -5.51 -5.07 -20.01
N GLU A 140 -4.49 -4.25 -20.23
CA GLU A 140 -3.35 -4.60 -21.07
C GLU A 140 -2.62 -5.84 -20.53
N PRO A 141 -2.03 -6.67 -21.39
CA PRO A 141 -1.29 -7.85 -20.97
C PRO A 141 -0.16 -7.51 -19.99
N SER A 142 -0.01 -8.37 -18.97
CA SER A 142 1.12 -8.25 -18.03
C SER A 142 2.45 -8.45 -18.74
N PHE A 143 3.48 -7.69 -18.33
CA PHE A 143 4.83 -7.83 -18.86
C PHE A 143 5.89 -7.53 -17.79
N ARG A 144 7.12 -7.94 -18.08
CA ARG A 144 8.31 -7.58 -17.30
C ARG A 144 9.39 -7.12 -18.28
N ARG A 145 9.93 -5.91 -18.05
CA ARG A 145 10.99 -5.33 -18.91
C ARG A 145 11.81 -4.33 -18.09
N ASP A 146 13.14 -4.42 -18.20
CA ASP A 146 14.11 -3.41 -17.74
C ASP A 146 13.93 -2.98 -16.26
N GLY A 147 13.62 -3.93 -15.36
CA GLY A 147 13.42 -3.65 -13.94
C GLY A 147 12.05 -3.09 -13.59
N VAL A 148 11.15 -2.96 -14.57
CA VAL A 148 9.75 -2.57 -14.40
C VAL A 148 8.85 -3.76 -14.73
N GLU A 149 7.92 -4.04 -13.82
CA GLU A 149 6.92 -5.07 -14.00
C GLU A 149 5.54 -4.43 -14.06
N PHE A 150 4.73 -4.88 -15.02
CA PHE A 150 3.33 -4.50 -15.12
C PHE A 150 2.46 -5.74 -14.99
N TYR A 151 1.51 -5.67 -14.07
CA TYR A 151 0.59 -6.76 -13.80
C TYR A 151 -0.86 -6.25 -13.87
N SER A 152 -1.71 -6.94 -14.63
CA SER A 152 -3.13 -6.61 -14.79
C SER A 152 -4.08 -7.68 -14.27
N HIS A 153 -3.59 -8.88 -13.95
CA HIS A 153 -4.40 -9.99 -13.44
C HIS A 153 -3.56 -11.03 -12.71
N SER A 154 -4.24 -11.93 -11.98
CA SER A 154 -3.66 -13.13 -11.36
C SER A 154 -2.42 -12.84 -10.49
N ARG A 155 -2.35 -11.66 -9.91
CA ARG A 155 -1.20 -11.22 -9.11
C ARG A 155 -1.66 -10.63 -7.79
N PHE A 156 -0.99 -10.99 -6.71
CA PHE A 156 -1.08 -10.36 -5.41
C PHE A 156 -0.06 -9.22 -5.31
N ILE A 157 -0.51 -8.04 -4.91
CA ILE A 157 0.37 -6.91 -4.55
C ILE A 157 0.24 -6.65 -3.05
N ARG A 158 1.34 -6.83 -2.34
CA ARG A 158 1.41 -6.50 -0.92
C ARG A 158 1.42 -4.99 -0.75
N MET A 159 0.45 -4.46 -0.02
CA MET A 159 0.30 -3.03 0.19
C MET A 159 0.91 -2.58 1.53
N THR A 160 1.36 -1.34 1.55
CA THR A 160 1.97 -0.71 2.71
C THR A 160 1.13 0.43 3.28
N GLY A 161 0.27 1.04 2.48
CA GLY A 161 -0.42 2.28 2.81
C GLY A 161 0.52 3.50 2.89
N ARG A 162 1.79 3.37 2.51
CA ARG A 162 2.77 4.46 2.46
C ARG A 162 2.65 5.22 1.15
N ARG A 163 1.62 6.06 1.02
CA ARG A 163 1.33 6.80 -0.20
C ARG A 163 2.57 7.52 -0.75
N TRP A 164 2.73 7.44 -2.07
CA TRP A 164 3.73 8.15 -2.84
C TRP A 164 3.03 8.96 -3.96
N PRO A 165 3.54 10.18 -4.36
CA PRO A 165 4.51 10.98 -3.59
C PRO A 165 3.92 11.46 -2.27
N LYS A 166 4.79 11.86 -1.36
CA LYS A 166 4.41 12.33 0.01
C LYS A 166 3.73 13.69 -0.01
#